data_e201df700b08b3ad0a9fe242f42b69f7
#
_entry.id   e201df700b08b3ad0a9fe242f42b69f7
#
_cell.length_a   1.000
_cell.length_b   1.000
_cell.length_c   1.000
_cell.angle_alpha   90.00
_cell.angle_beta   90.00
_cell.angle_gamma   90.00
#
_symmetry.space_group_name_H-M   'P 1'
#
loop_
_entity.id
_entity.type
_entity.pdbx_description
1 polymer ?
#
loop_
_entity_poly.entity_id
_entity_poly.type
_entity_poly.pdbx_seq_one_letter_code
_entity_poly.pdbx_strand_id
1 'polypeptide(L)'
;MKIYSKITLSVLLVASATLTSCSSNDDDAPAPPVVKASIYERLGGTKMVADPDNSGQMIEQGRLSFRKVVNSAIGLIVADVQSNAAGNLQAHFAPLLAETGTTQSTNIAKLSDNLTDFFSFNTGGTNAVNTYSGLNMVTAHNPAMNSRMGTTATDANYTKFEGYVGAAAVQNGVAANTQLYADVVAVLESLRDPIVQ
;
A
#
# COMPACT_ATOMS: atom_id res chain seq x y z
N MET A 1 45.93 -42.09 -30.13
CA MET A 1 44.94 -42.99 -30.72
C MET A 1 43.69 -42.14 -31.02
N LYS A 2 43.42 -41.92 -32.33
CA LYS A 2 42.33 -41.05 -32.83
C LYS A 2 41.06 -41.89 -32.96
N ILE A 3 39.92 -41.38 -32.42
CA ILE A 3 38.62 -41.94 -32.77
C ILE A 3 37.73 -40.79 -33.17
N TYR A 4 37.43 -40.79 -34.49
CA TYR A 4 36.44 -39.92 -35.12
C TYR A 4 35.06 -40.54 -34.92
N SER A 5 34.07 -39.80 -34.47
CA SER A 5 32.67 -40.23 -34.52
C SER A 5 31.87 -39.30 -35.39
N LYS A 6 31.07 -39.91 -36.23
CA LYS A 6 30.44 -39.39 -37.43
C LYS A 6 29.17 -38.60 -37.10
N ILE A 7 29.04 -37.45 -37.75
CA ILE A 7 27.83 -36.65 -37.80
C ILE A 7 26.89 -37.28 -38.85
N THR A 8 25.69 -37.64 -38.44
CA THR A 8 24.62 -38.03 -39.34
C THR A 8 23.63 -36.87 -39.47
N LEU A 9 23.59 -36.31 -40.67
CA LEU A 9 22.67 -35.25 -41.09
C LEU A 9 21.36 -35.92 -41.55
N SER A 10 20.26 -35.70 -40.79
CA SER A 10 18.93 -36.15 -41.21
C SER A 10 18.17 -34.95 -41.81
N VAL A 11 17.93 -35.05 -43.11
CA VAL A 11 17.08 -34.14 -43.89
C VAL A 11 15.64 -34.48 -43.57
N LEU A 12 14.88 -33.53 -43.03
CA LEU A 12 13.44 -33.68 -42.84
C LEU A 12 12.68 -32.95 -43.94
N LEU A 13 11.88 -33.72 -44.66
CA LEU A 13 11.09 -33.34 -45.82
C LEU A 13 9.91 -32.43 -45.36
N VAL A 14 9.79 -31.26 -45.95
CA VAL A 14 8.66 -30.35 -45.75
C VAL A 14 7.49 -30.82 -46.64
N ALA A 15 6.42 -31.26 -46.03
CA ALA A 15 5.15 -31.47 -46.69
C ALA A 15 4.27 -30.25 -46.55
N SER A 16 4.08 -29.50 -47.62
CA SER A 16 3.16 -28.38 -47.74
C SER A 16 1.72 -28.90 -47.83
N ALA A 17 0.93 -28.71 -46.78
CA ALA A 17 -0.52 -28.89 -46.87
C ALA A 17 -1.17 -27.50 -46.87
N THR A 18 -1.64 -27.07 -48.02
CA THR A 18 -2.53 -25.93 -48.20
C THR A 18 -3.93 -26.33 -47.74
N LEU A 19 -4.39 -25.83 -46.64
CA LEU A 19 -5.79 -25.87 -46.26
C LEU A 19 -6.37 -24.45 -46.39
N THR A 20 -7.03 -24.23 -47.51
CA THR A 20 -8.02 -23.19 -47.68
C THR A 20 -9.26 -23.60 -46.88
N SER A 21 -9.52 -22.96 -45.77
CA SER A 21 -10.84 -22.97 -45.15
C SER A 21 -11.24 -21.54 -44.87
N CYS A 22 -12.07 -20.96 -45.73
CA CYS A 22 -12.92 -19.86 -45.40
C CYS A 22 -14.04 -20.40 -44.51
N SER A 23 -14.08 -19.96 -43.28
CA SER A 23 -15.28 -19.93 -42.49
C SER A 23 -15.21 -18.65 -41.65
N SER A 24 -15.91 -17.64 -42.14
CA SER A 24 -16.28 -16.46 -41.40
C SER A 24 -17.34 -16.85 -40.38
N ASN A 25 -16.95 -16.95 -39.13
CA ASN A 25 -17.79 -16.72 -37.99
C ASN A 25 -16.90 -16.01 -36.96
N ASP A 26 -16.90 -14.69 -37.04
CA ASP A 26 -16.39 -13.81 -35.99
C ASP A 26 -17.35 -13.88 -34.80
N ASP A 27 -17.28 -14.96 -34.05
CA ASP A 27 -17.67 -14.94 -32.65
C ASP A 27 -16.48 -14.33 -31.87
N ASP A 28 -16.39 -13.02 -31.88
CA ASP A 28 -15.56 -12.25 -30.97
C ASP A 28 -16.00 -12.58 -29.55
N ALA A 29 -15.43 -13.65 -29.00
CA ALA A 29 -15.55 -13.89 -27.57
C ALA A 29 -15.03 -12.63 -26.84
N PRO A 30 -15.83 -12.03 -25.94
CA PRO A 30 -15.41 -10.84 -25.22
C PRO A 30 -14.03 -11.08 -24.61
N ALA A 31 -13.07 -10.18 -24.87
CA ALA A 31 -11.76 -10.28 -24.26
C ALA A 31 -11.93 -10.43 -22.74
N PRO A 32 -11.21 -11.36 -22.10
CA PRO A 32 -11.33 -11.54 -20.67
C PRO A 32 -11.09 -10.19 -19.96
N PRO A 33 -11.87 -9.87 -18.91
CA PRO A 33 -11.76 -8.60 -18.23
C PRO A 33 -10.32 -8.40 -17.73
N VAL A 34 -9.72 -7.27 -18.10
CA VAL A 34 -8.39 -6.88 -17.61
C VAL A 34 -8.51 -6.61 -16.12
N VAL A 35 -8.01 -7.53 -15.31
CA VAL A 35 -7.96 -7.36 -13.85
C VAL A 35 -6.90 -6.30 -13.55
N LYS A 36 -7.33 -5.14 -13.05
CA LYS A 36 -6.42 -4.07 -12.63
C LYS A 36 -5.62 -4.55 -11.41
N ALA A 37 -4.28 -4.46 -11.49
CA ALA A 37 -3.42 -4.76 -10.36
C ALA A 37 -3.78 -3.88 -9.14
N SER A 38 -3.81 -4.48 -7.96
CA SER A 38 -4.10 -3.79 -6.70
C SER A 38 -3.08 -2.67 -6.43
N ILE A 39 -3.40 -1.75 -5.52
CA ILE A 39 -2.44 -0.72 -5.09
C ILE A 39 -1.19 -1.39 -4.50
N TYR A 40 -1.37 -2.43 -3.69
CA TYR A 40 -0.28 -3.18 -3.09
C TYR A 40 0.67 -3.78 -4.14
N GLU A 41 0.14 -4.42 -5.18
CA GLU A 41 0.92 -4.99 -6.28
C GLU A 41 1.70 -3.92 -7.05
N ARG A 42 1.06 -2.77 -7.33
CA ARG A 42 1.71 -1.64 -8.02
C ARG A 42 2.81 -0.98 -7.19
N LEU A 43 2.78 -1.13 -5.86
CA LEU A 43 3.83 -0.69 -4.94
C LEU A 43 4.95 -1.73 -4.75
N GLY A 44 4.92 -2.85 -5.48
CA GLY A 44 5.93 -3.89 -5.47
C GLY A 44 5.44 -5.24 -4.94
N GLY A 45 4.22 -5.31 -4.41
CA GLY A 45 3.53 -6.54 -4.02
C GLY A 45 4.32 -7.38 -3.02
N THR A 46 4.25 -8.69 -3.21
CA THR A 46 4.88 -9.71 -2.35
C THR A 46 6.37 -9.96 -2.65
N LYS A 47 6.99 -9.17 -3.53
CA LYS A 47 8.43 -9.27 -3.79
C LYS A 47 9.21 -9.02 -2.50
N MET A 48 10.01 -9.99 -2.07
CA MET A 48 10.85 -9.86 -0.87
C MET A 48 12.07 -8.99 -1.13
N VAL A 49 12.32 -8.04 -0.22
CA VAL A 49 13.48 -7.15 -0.22
C VAL A 49 14.08 -7.11 1.19
N ALA A 50 15.33 -6.68 1.32
CA ALA A 50 15.94 -6.49 2.64
C ALA A 50 15.16 -5.43 3.44
N ASP A 51 14.87 -5.71 4.71
CA ASP A 51 14.24 -4.77 5.61
C ASP A 51 15.27 -3.75 6.13
N PRO A 52 15.15 -2.45 5.77
CA PRO A 52 16.14 -1.45 6.18
C PRO A 52 16.11 -1.16 7.69
N ASP A 53 14.99 -1.45 8.37
CA ASP A 53 14.82 -1.17 9.79
C ASP A 53 15.14 -2.39 10.67
N ASN A 54 15.23 -3.59 10.06
CA ASN A 54 15.50 -4.84 10.76
C ASN A 54 16.60 -5.62 10.05
N SER A 55 17.85 -5.39 10.45
CA SER A 55 19.01 -6.02 9.83
C SER A 55 18.89 -7.55 9.76
N GLY A 56 19.16 -8.11 8.60
CA GLY A 56 19.09 -9.55 8.33
C GLY A 56 17.66 -10.08 8.08
N GLN A 57 16.63 -9.24 8.13
CA GLN A 57 15.27 -9.63 7.83
C GLN A 57 14.86 -9.20 6.41
N MET A 58 13.84 -9.88 5.89
CA MET A 58 13.23 -9.58 4.61
C MET A 58 11.80 -9.08 4.83
N ILE A 59 11.36 -8.17 3.97
CA ILE A 59 10.00 -7.60 4.00
C ILE A 59 9.43 -7.61 2.57
N GLU A 60 8.10 -7.71 2.44
CA GLU A 60 7.44 -7.53 1.15
C GLU A 60 7.57 -6.08 0.68
N GLN A 61 7.90 -5.88 -0.59
CA GLN A 61 8.15 -4.54 -1.16
C GLN A 61 6.91 -3.63 -1.04
N GLY A 62 5.70 -4.16 -1.26
CA GLY A 62 4.46 -3.41 -1.08
C GLY A 62 4.31 -2.90 0.35
N ARG A 63 4.55 -3.76 1.35
CA ARG A 63 4.52 -3.41 2.77
C ARG A 63 5.58 -2.35 3.13
N LEU A 64 6.81 -2.53 2.64
CA LEU A 64 7.88 -1.54 2.84
C LEU A 64 7.51 -0.18 2.26
N SER A 65 6.87 -0.16 1.08
CA SER A 65 6.42 1.08 0.45
C SER A 65 5.38 1.80 1.30
N PHE A 66 4.39 1.09 1.83
CA PHE A 66 3.42 1.67 2.78
C PHE A 66 4.09 2.15 4.06
N ARG A 67 4.98 1.37 4.68
CA ARG A 67 5.69 1.77 5.90
C ARG A 67 6.46 3.08 5.70
N LYS A 68 7.12 3.25 4.56
CA LYS A 68 7.84 4.50 4.24
C LYS A 68 6.89 5.70 4.14
N VAL A 69 5.76 5.55 3.43
CA VAL A 69 4.76 6.62 3.32
C VAL A 69 4.15 6.95 4.68
N VAL A 70 3.78 5.94 5.47
CA VAL A 70 3.24 6.09 6.82
C VAL A 70 4.22 6.84 7.73
N ASN A 71 5.49 6.44 7.76
CA ASN A 71 6.50 7.08 8.59
C ASN A 71 6.74 8.55 8.17
N SER A 72 6.73 8.83 6.86
CA SER A 72 6.83 10.21 6.37
C SER A 72 5.61 11.04 6.74
N ALA A 73 4.39 10.48 6.63
CA ALA A 73 3.16 11.16 7.04
C ALA A 73 3.14 11.45 8.55
N ILE A 74 3.55 10.50 9.38
CA ILE A 74 3.69 10.69 10.83
C ILE A 74 4.68 11.81 11.13
N GLY A 75 5.81 11.86 10.42
CA GLY A 75 6.79 12.97 10.56
C GLY A 75 6.18 14.34 10.27
N LEU A 76 5.34 14.45 9.22
CA LEU A 76 4.63 15.68 8.88
C LEU A 76 3.58 16.06 9.95
N ILE A 77 2.86 15.08 10.49
CA ILE A 77 1.89 15.28 11.58
C ILE A 77 2.60 15.76 12.85
N VAL A 78 3.72 15.14 13.21
CA VAL A 78 4.50 15.55 14.38
C VAL A 78 5.00 17.00 14.23
N ALA A 79 5.49 17.37 13.04
CA ALA A 79 5.91 18.75 12.76
C ALA A 79 4.74 19.73 12.83
N ASP A 80 3.55 19.36 12.34
CA ASP A 80 2.34 20.17 12.46
C ASP A 80 1.94 20.39 13.92
N VAL A 81 1.91 19.32 14.70
CA VAL A 81 1.60 19.39 16.14
C VAL A 81 2.57 20.30 16.88
N GLN A 82 3.85 20.23 16.58
CA GLN A 82 4.90 21.05 17.20
C GLN A 82 4.89 22.51 16.75
N SER A 83 4.28 22.82 15.61
CA SER A 83 4.24 24.18 15.06
C SER A 83 3.40 25.14 15.88
N ASN A 84 2.52 24.65 16.77
CA ASN A 84 1.51 25.43 17.50
C ASN A 84 0.62 26.31 16.58
N ALA A 85 0.53 25.99 15.30
CA ALA A 85 -0.32 26.72 14.36
C ALA A 85 -1.81 26.49 14.65
N ALA A 86 -2.64 27.49 14.38
CA ALA A 86 -4.09 27.34 14.47
C ALA A 86 -4.58 26.21 13.53
N GLY A 87 -5.47 25.35 14.04
CA GLY A 87 -5.98 24.20 13.29
C GLY A 87 -4.97 23.08 13.08
N ASN A 88 -3.92 23.00 13.91
CA ASN A 88 -3.02 21.84 13.92
C ASN A 88 -3.75 20.59 14.47
N LEU A 89 -3.15 19.41 14.30
CA LEU A 89 -3.74 18.14 14.73
C LEU A 89 -3.40 17.77 16.19
N GLN A 90 -2.88 18.70 16.98
CA GLN A 90 -2.46 18.45 18.36
C GLN A 90 -3.57 17.84 19.22
N ALA A 91 -4.78 18.40 19.14
CA ALA A 91 -5.90 17.93 19.96
C ALA A 91 -6.24 16.43 19.70
N HIS A 92 -6.04 15.94 18.48
CA HIS A 92 -6.26 14.52 18.14
C HIS A 92 -5.17 13.62 18.68
N PHE A 93 -3.91 14.02 18.52
CA PHE A 93 -2.75 13.18 18.79
C PHE A 93 -2.14 13.39 20.19
N ALA A 94 -2.64 14.35 20.99
CA ALA A 94 -2.08 14.66 22.29
C ALA A 94 -1.97 13.43 23.23
N PRO A 95 -2.98 12.56 23.40
CA PRO A 95 -2.85 11.39 24.27
C PRO A 95 -1.79 10.40 23.75
N LEU A 96 -1.77 10.14 22.44
CA LEU A 96 -0.80 9.26 21.81
C LEU A 96 0.64 9.79 21.96
N LEU A 97 0.83 11.11 21.77
CA LEU A 97 2.14 11.75 21.90
C LEU A 97 2.61 11.85 23.36
N ALA A 98 1.69 11.83 24.31
CA ALA A 98 2.01 11.81 25.75
C ALA A 98 2.35 10.40 26.27
N GLU A 99 2.13 9.33 25.48
CA GLU A 99 2.51 7.98 25.89
C GLU A 99 4.02 7.88 26.10
N THR A 100 4.42 7.17 27.15
CA THR A 100 5.82 6.88 27.48
C THR A 100 6.11 5.40 27.27
N GLY A 101 7.27 5.10 26.73
CA GLY A 101 7.72 3.71 26.53
C GLY A 101 8.65 3.61 25.34
N THR A 102 9.36 2.49 25.27
CA THR A 102 10.36 2.21 24.21
C THR A 102 9.98 1.00 23.35
N THR A 103 8.79 0.43 23.56
CA THR A 103 8.32 -0.74 22.84
C THR A 103 7.41 -0.33 21.67
N GLN A 104 7.34 -1.19 20.64
CA GLN A 104 6.40 -1.01 19.52
C GLN A 104 4.92 -1.04 19.93
N SER A 105 4.59 -1.42 21.15
CA SER A 105 3.22 -1.42 21.66
C SER A 105 2.74 -0.03 22.08
N THR A 106 3.59 0.98 22.10
CA THR A 106 3.28 2.34 22.56
C THR A 106 3.50 3.38 21.47
N ASN A 107 2.84 4.51 21.65
CA ASN A 107 3.00 5.77 20.93
C ASN A 107 3.13 5.65 19.38
N ILE A 108 4.08 6.35 18.78
CA ILE A 108 4.26 6.47 17.33
C ILE A 108 4.60 5.12 16.67
N ALA A 109 5.35 4.23 17.32
CA ALA A 109 5.70 2.93 16.76
C ALA A 109 4.43 2.10 16.51
N LYS A 110 3.53 2.03 17.49
CA LYS A 110 2.25 1.34 17.32
C LYS A 110 1.35 1.99 16.27
N LEU A 111 1.35 3.32 16.19
CA LEU A 111 0.61 4.02 15.13
C LEU A 111 1.15 3.65 13.76
N SER A 112 2.48 3.66 13.58
CA SER A 112 3.12 3.27 12.33
C SER A 112 2.79 1.84 11.93
N ASP A 113 2.87 0.89 12.86
CA ASP A 113 2.54 -0.51 12.61
C ASP A 113 1.07 -0.67 12.20
N ASN A 114 0.14 -0.10 12.99
CA ASN A 114 -1.29 -0.21 12.71
C ASN A 114 -1.68 0.40 11.35
N LEU A 115 -1.13 1.55 10.99
CA LEU A 115 -1.39 2.17 9.68
C LEU A 115 -0.76 1.37 8.54
N THR A 116 0.45 0.85 8.73
CA THR A 116 1.11 -0.01 7.74
C THR A 116 0.31 -1.29 7.51
N ASP A 117 -0.17 -1.94 8.57
CA ASP A 117 -1.02 -3.13 8.51
C ASP A 117 -2.34 -2.81 7.81
N PHE A 118 -3.01 -1.73 8.21
CA PHE A 118 -4.27 -1.32 7.64
C PHE A 118 -4.17 -1.10 6.12
N PHE A 119 -3.23 -0.28 5.69
CA PHE A 119 -3.08 0.01 4.26
C PHE A 119 -2.62 -1.22 3.48
N SER A 120 -1.65 -1.99 3.98
CA SER A 120 -1.20 -3.20 3.30
C SER A 120 -2.35 -4.18 3.09
N PHE A 121 -3.16 -4.44 4.14
CA PHE A 121 -4.29 -5.36 4.08
C PHE A 121 -5.39 -4.85 3.13
N ASN A 122 -5.82 -3.60 3.29
CA ASN A 122 -7.00 -3.07 2.57
C ASN A 122 -6.71 -2.67 1.11
N THR A 123 -5.47 -2.70 0.66
CA THR A 123 -5.09 -2.36 -0.72
C THR A 123 -4.66 -3.56 -1.56
N GLY A 124 -4.93 -4.76 -1.09
CA GLY A 124 -4.70 -6.01 -1.83
C GLY A 124 -3.51 -6.84 -1.37
N GLY A 125 -2.86 -6.47 -0.25
CA GLY A 125 -1.78 -7.26 0.36
C GLY A 125 -2.29 -8.35 1.32
N THR A 126 -3.52 -8.82 1.15
CA THR A 126 -4.16 -9.84 2.00
C THR A 126 -3.45 -11.18 1.88
N ASN A 127 -2.65 -11.52 2.86
CA ASN A 127 -1.95 -12.80 2.99
C ASN A 127 -1.60 -13.08 4.47
N ALA A 128 -0.82 -14.11 4.74
CA ALA A 128 -0.44 -14.47 6.10
C ALA A 128 0.44 -13.41 6.81
N VAL A 129 1.09 -12.53 6.06
CA VAL A 129 1.98 -11.47 6.58
C VAL A 129 1.21 -10.17 6.80
N ASN A 130 0.32 -9.82 5.87
CA ASN A 130 -0.46 -8.58 5.93
C ASN A 130 -1.83 -8.86 6.52
N THR A 131 -1.91 -8.86 7.82
CA THR A 131 -3.17 -9.00 8.59
C THR A 131 -3.46 -7.69 9.30
N TYR A 132 -4.73 -7.34 9.39
CA TYR A 132 -5.18 -6.21 10.19
C TYR A 132 -6.13 -6.70 11.29
N SER A 133 -5.71 -6.57 12.52
CA SER A 133 -6.49 -6.93 13.73
C SER A 133 -6.81 -5.70 14.60
N GLY A 134 -6.63 -4.50 14.05
CA GLY A 134 -6.91 -3.25 14.74
C GLY A 134 -8.40 -2.94 14.88
N LEU A 135 -8.69 -1.82 15.51
CA LEU A 135 -10.06 -1.32 15.68
C LEU A 135 -10.65 -0.93 14.31
N ASN A 136 -11.97 -1.06 14.15
CA ASN A 136 -12.65 -0.44 13.02
C ASN A 136 -12.54 1.09 13.08
N MET A 137 -12.71 1.77 11.95
CA MET A 137 -12.45 3.20 11.83
C MET A 137 -13.29 4.04 12.78
N VAL A 138 -14.57 3.72 12.96
CA VAL A 138 -15.46 4.44 13.89
C VAL A 138 -14.92 4.35 15.32
N THR A 139 -14.63 3.14 15.79
CA THR A 139 -14.09 2.91 17.14
C THR A 139 -12.70 3.51 17.31
N ALA A 140 -11.83 3.37 16.29
CA ALA A 140 -10.47 3.88 16.35
C ALA A 140 -10.39 5.40 16.51
N HIS A 141 -11.36 6.15 15.94
CA HIS A 141 -11.36 7.61 15.91
C HIS A 141 -12.38 8.24 16.87
N ASN A 142 -13.05 7.44 17.69
CA ASN A 142 -13.94 7.94 18.75
C ASN A 142 -13.21 8.00 20.10
N PRO A 143 -12.97 9.19 20.69
CA PRO A 143 -12.24 9.31 21.95
C PRO A 143 -12.96 8.66 23.15
N ALA A 144 -14.28 8.44 23.08
CA ALA A 144 -15.01 7.70 24.09
C ALA A 144 -14.72 6.18 24.08
N MET A 145 -14.23 5.66 22.94
CA MET A 145 -13.97 4.24 22.71
C MET A 145 -12.47 3.93 22.59
N ASN A 146 -11.67 4.92 22.23
CA ASN A 146 -10.23 4.81 22.08
C ASN A 146 -9.51 5.95 22.83
N SER A 147 -8.99 5.64 23.98
CA SER A 147 -8.29 6.62 24.87
C SER A 147 -7.02 7.23 24.24
N ARG A 148 -6.53 6.70 23.12
CA ARG A 148 -5.40 7.26 22.37
C ARG A 148 -5.81 8.41 21.46
N MET A 149 -7.12 8.63 21.26
CA MET A 149 -7.67 9.78 20.54
C MET A 149 -8.04 10.88 21.52
N GLY A 150 -7.58 12.11 21.23
CA GLY A 150 -7.88 13.26 22.08
C GLY A 150 -9.25 13.88 21.83
N THR A 151 -9.68 13.92 20.58
CA THR A 151 -10.97 14.48 20.15
C THR A 151 -11.45 13.82 18.86
N THR A 152 -12.73 13.99 18.53
CA THR A 152 -13.29 13.59 17.25
C THR A 152 -12.69 14.40 16.09
N ALA A 153 -12.59 13.79 14.91
CA ALA A 153 -12.10 14.46 13.72
C ALA A 153 -13.21 15.27 13.04
N THR A 154 -12.89 16.49 12.63
CA THR A 154 -13.70 17.28 11.71
C THR A 154 -13.26 17.07 10.26
N ASP A 155 -14.07 17.48 9.28
CA ASP A 155 -13.68 17.48 7.87
C ASP A 155 -12.36 18.21 7.62
N ALA A 156 -12.17 19.36 8.26
CA ALA A 156 -10.93 20.13 8.13
C ALA A 156 -9.71 19.37 8.64
N ASN A 157 -9.85 18.65 9.76
CA ASN A 157 -8.78 17.82 10.30
C ASN A 157 -8.46 16.64 9.38
N TYR A 158 -9.51 15.99 8.85
CA TYR A 158 -9.34 14.87 7.94
C TYR A 158 -8.69 15.30 6.62
N THR A 159 -9.13 16.38 6.01
CA THR A 159 -8.52 16.98 4.81
C THR A 159 -7.04 17.31 5.04
N LYS A 160 -6.71 17.82 6.21
CA LYS A 160 -5.32 18.10 6.59
C LYS A 160 -4.48 16.83 6.68
N PHE A 161 -5.02 15.79 7.31
CA PHE A 161 -4.39 14.46 7.36
C PHE A 161 -4.15 13.88 5.96
N GLU A 162 -5.15 13.93 5.07
CA GLU A 162 -5.02 13.49 3.68
C GLU A 162 -3.90 14.25 2.94
N GLY A 163 -3.81 15.55 3.17
CA GLY A 163 -2.72 16.36 2.63
C GLY A 163 -1.33 15.88 3.06
N TYR A 164 -1.17 15.44 4.31
CA TYR A 164 0.09 14.86 4.79
C TYR A 164 0.38 13.50 4.17
N VAL A 165 -0.62 12.63 4.04
CA VAL A 165 -0.44 11.33 3.35
C VAL A 165 -0.09 11.55 1.88
N GLY A 166 -0.76 12.47 1.20
CA GLY A 166 -0.46 12.84 -0.19
C GLY A 166 0.98 13.36 -0.36
N ALA A 167 1.40 14.29 0.50
CA ALA A 167 2.77 14.82 0.50
C ALA A 167 3.80 13.71 0.78
N ALA A 168 3.52 12.83 1.74
CA ALA A 168 4.36 11.70 2.08
C ALA A 168 4.47 10.71 0.91
N ALA A 169 3.37 10.44 0.18
CA ALA A 169 3.39 9.60 -1.02
C ALA A 169 4.33 10.18 -2.09
N VAL A 170 4.24 11.49 -2.34
CA VAL A 170 5.13 12.18 -3.29
C VAL A 170 6.59 12.10 -2.84
N GLN A 171 6.90 12.32 -1.57
CA GLN A 171 8.24 12.18 -1.00
C GLN A 171 8.82 10.77 -1.19
N ASN A 172 7.96 9.75 -1.25
CA ASN A 172 8.33 8.36 -1.44
C ASN A 172 8.17 7.86 -2.90
N GLY A 173 8.12 8.79 -3.86
CA GLY A 173 8.19 8.49 -5.30
C GLY A 173 6.86 8.21 -5.99
N VAL A 174 5.72 8.39 -5.32
CA VAL A 174 4.40 8.32 -5.95
C VAL A 174 4.02 9.70 -6.49
N ALA A 175 4.26 9.94 -7.78
CA ALA A 175 4.00 11.25 -8.38
C ALA A 175 2.49 11.59 -8.36
N ALA A 176 2.17 12.83 -7.99
CA ALA A 176 0.79 13.31 -7.78
C ALA A 176 -0.11 13.23 -9.02
N ASN A 177 0.47 13.22 -10.23
CA ASN A 177 -0.26 13.13 -11.50
C ASN A 177 -0.46 11.67 -11.99
N THR A 178 -0.27 10.68 -11.14
CA THR A 178 -0.40 9.26 -11.50
C THR A 178 -1.72 8.67 -11.07
N GLN A 179 -2.17 7.64 -11.78
CA GLN A 179 -3.34 6.86 -11.38
C GLN A 179 -3.13 6.16 -10.03
N LEU A 180 -1.90 5.77 -9.69
CA LEU A 180 -1.58 5.19 -8.39
C LEU A 180 -1.86 6.18 -7.25
N TYR A 181 -1.46 7.44 -7.41
CA TYR A 181 -1.77 8.50 -6.44
C TYR A 181 -3.28 8.71 -6.28
N ALA A 182 -4.00 8.81 -7.41
CA ALA A 182 -5.47 8.97 -7.40
C ALA A 182 -6.17 7.80 -6.70
N ASP A 183 -5.72 6.57 -6.91
CA ASP A 183 -6.28 5.40 -6.24
C ASP A 183 -5.99 5.38 -4.73
N VAL A 184 -4.82 5.86 -4.28
CA VAL A 184 -4.52 6.03 -2.85
C VAL A 184 -5.42 7.08 -2.22
N VAL A 185 -5.62 8.22 -2.88
CA VAL A 185 -6.55 9.27 -2.43
C VAL A 185 -7.98 8.72 -2.33
N ALA A 186 -8.42 7.92 -3.31
CA ALA A 186 -9.75 7.31 -3.27
C ALA A 186 -9.93 6.35 -2.07
N VAL A 187 -8.89 5.63 -1.66
CA VAL A 187 -8.92 4.82 -0.43
C VAL A 187 -9.10 5.72 0.79
N LEU A 188 -8.33 6.81 0.89
CA LEU A 188 -8.47 7.76 2.01
C LEU A 188 -9.86 8.36 2.05
N GLU A 189 -10.39 8.86 0.94
CA GLU A 189 -11.75 9.44 0.88
C GLU A 189 -12.83 8.44 1.29
N SER A 190 -12.66 7.15 1.02
CA SER A 190 -13.60 6.12 1.46
C SER A 190 -13.64 5.94 2.99
N LEU A 191 -12.66 6.45 3.70
CA LEU A 191 -12.56 6.39 5.17
C LEU A 191 -13.08 7.67 5.86
N ARG A 192 -13.42 8.71 5.10
CA ARG A 192 -13.84 10.00 5.66
C ARG A 192 -15.08 9.86 6.55
N ASP A 193 -16.15 9.29 6.01
CA ASP A 193 -17.42 9.14 6.71
C ASP A 193 -17.31 8.40 8.06
N PRO A 194 -16.61 7.26 8.16
CA PRO A 194 -16.46 6.57 9.45
C PRO A 194 -15.49 7.25 10.42
N ILE A 195 -14.65 8.20 9.96
CA ILE A 195 -13.64 8.88 10.79
C ILE A 195 -14.15 10.24 11.29
N VAL A 196 -14.82 10.98 10.42
CA VAL A 196 -15.41 12.30 10.76
C VAL A 196 -16.71 12.07 11.52
N GLN A 197 -16.74 12.44 12.82
CA GLN A 197 -17.87 12.19 13.73
C GLN A 197 -18.31 13.46 14.44
#